data_2f9fd19415cac2c02644e8006f80fe6b
#
_entry.id   2f9fd19415cac2c02644e8006f80fe6b
#
_cell.length_a   1.000
_cell.length_b   1.000
_cell.length_c   1.000
_cell.angle_alpha   90.00
_cell.angle_beta   90.00
_cell.angle_gamma   90.00
#
_symmetry.space_group_name_H-M   'P 1'
#
loop_
_entity.id
_entity.type
_entity.pdbx_description
1 polymer ?
#
loop_
_entity_poly.entity_id
_entity_poly.type
_entity_poly.pdbx_seq_one_letter_code
_entity_poly.pdbx_strand_id
1 'polypeptide(L)'
;MSAEPDGPEDRLRRFATIWSRAVFPATSTSLTRPEFEELLLPLARRLSEALRARTYDAEEGRAVGAALVEAHCTEPEALSSALDCVDAYLVLYCGGDGHQEDLRARAARLQSAMAAGYAEALRQRTLTEQEAIARAALEAQGAVARALHATEARFRAVFEGAAIGIGIADLDGNILQVNGALLRMFGVTEQARLARCVTEWTHPEDAPQVWRLYEELVRAEREHYHTEKAFYRPDGTVLWTNLTVSLLRDADGNPQYQLALMEDTTERRLLNLRLRYEATHDALTGLPNRTLFFERLEKALAAGDGQRFGLCYLDLDGFKAINDSLGHAAGDRLLVEIADRLQSCATAPGEMVARLGGDEFVALTTGPDTESEVDDLADRIMNALVTPVRIDGRELLVRGSIGIVEGPAGERGPAEVLRSADITMYRAKSAGGNRYEVADAEADARAITRHGLTTALPAALDRGEFFIEYQPLVHLGDGTVRGAEALVRWLHPQHGVLGPDRFIPLAERTGLIVPLGRWVLEQSVRQAREWQQRHGGRGPLRVNVNLSPCQLTHPGLVQDTVEILERAGLEPDALCLEVTESALIGADDDLLKPLRRLAEMGIVSLA
;
A
#
# COMPACT_ATOMS: atom_id res chain seq x y z
N MET A 1 21.01 118.29 10.39
CA MET A 1 21.74 117.08 10.17
C MET A 1 21.59 116.77 8.68
N SER A 2 22.65 117.15 7.93
CA SER A 2 22.73 116.86 6.48
C SER A 2 23.00 115.32 6.36
N ALA A 3 22.10 114.65 5.69
CA ALA A 3 22.34 113.25 5.32
C ALA A 3 23.52 113.18 4.37
N GLU A 4 24.52 112.43 4.72
CA GLU A 4 25.62 112.06 3.80
C GLU A 4 25.00 111.44 2.55
N PRO A 5 25.50 111.72 1.36
CA PRO A 5 24.92 111.15 0.13
C PRO A 5 25.14 109.68 0.14
N ASP A 6 24.01 108.89 -0.05
CA ASP A 6 24.07 107.43 -0.13
C ASP A 6 25.18 106.94 -1.06
N GLY A 7 25.99 106.02 -0.53
CA GLY A 7 27.07 105.38 -1.31
C GLY A 7 26.53 104.56 -2.47
N PRO A 8 27.31 104.19 -3.48
CA PRO A 8 26.83 103.38 -4.62
C PRO A 8 26.23 102.04 -4.21
N GLU A 9 26.72 101.43 -3.14
CA GLU A 9 26.23 100.13 -2.62
C GLU A 9 24.90 100.30 -1.90
N ASP A 10 24.66 101.39 -1.15
CA ASP A 10 23.39 101.69 -0.49
C ASP A 10 22.24 101.90 -1.51
N ARG A 11 22.58 102.59 -2.60
CA ARG A 11 21.64 102.77 -3.73
C ARG A 11 21.26 101.45 -4.41
N LEU A 12 22.22 100.55 -4.63
CA LEU A 12 22.01 99.22 -5.21
C LEU A 12 21.15 98.39 -4.31
N ARG A 13 21.39 98.39 -3.01
CA ARG A 13 20.52 97.66 -2.04
C ARG A 13 19.12 98.22 -2.03
N ARG A 14 18.94 99.53 -2.09
CA ARG A 14 17.58 100.14 -2.21
C ARG A 14 16.84 99.66 -3.48
N PHE A 15 17.54 99.60 -4.61
CA PHE A 15 17.00 99.08 -5.85
C PHE A 15 16.59 97.58 -5.69
N ALA A 16 17.44 96.72 -5.14
CA ALA A 16 17.13 95.32 -4.91
C ALA A 16 15.99 95.14 -3.94
N THR A 17 15.83 95.94 -2.89
CA THR A 17 14.70 95.93 -1.96
C THR A 17 13.37 96.30 -2.68
N ILE A 18 13.39 97.38 -3.53
CA ILE A 18 12.21 97.76 -4.32
C ILE A 18 11.85 96.61 -5.29
N TRP A 19 12.85 96.05 -5.98
CA TRP A 19 12.66 94.99 -6.95
C TRP A 19 12.09 93.71 -6.28
N SER A 20 12.65 93.31 -5.15
CA SER A 20 12.15 92.23 -4.36
C SER A 20 10.69 92.46 -3.94
N ARG A 21 10.30 93.63 -3.50
CA ARG A 21 8.90 93.98 -3.13
C ARG A 21 7.91 93.83 -4.28
N ALA A 22 8.36 94.17 -5.47
CA ALA A 22 7.51 94.12 -6.66
C ALA A 22 7.33 92.66 -7.19
N VAL A 23 8.37 91.86 -7.20
CA VAL A 23 8.44 90.53 -7.84
C VAL A 23 8.02 89.41 -6.89
N PHE A 24 8.37 89.50 -5.59
CA PHE A 24 8.16 88.42 -4.61
C PHE A 24 6.70 87.94 -4.51
N PRO A 25 5.62 88.83 -4.57
CA PRO A 25 4.24 88.35 -4.50
C PRO A 25 3.83 87.48 -5.68
N ALA A 26 4.54 87.54 -6.81
CA ALA A 26 4.31 86.79 -8.03
C ALA A 26 5.31 85.65 -8.21
N THR A 27 5.94 85.16 -7.11
CA THR A 27 6.87 84.05 -7.14
C THR A 27 6.30 82.81 -6.44
N SER A 28 6.63 81.65 -6.95
CA SER A 28 6.30 80.35 -6.31
C SER A 28 7.52 79.78 -5.52
N THR A 29 8.41 80.72 -5.09
CA THR A 29 9.60 80.33 -4.36
C THR A 29 9.33 79.96 -2.90
N SER A 30 10.07 79.03 -2.35
CA SER A 30 10.05 78.70 -0.93
C SER A 30 10.90 79.64 -0.05
N LEU A 31 11.61 80.61 -0.66
CA LEU A 31 12.44 81.56 0.04
C LEU A 31 11.59 82.58 0.81
N THR A 32 12.10 83.04 1.94
CA THR A 32 11.56 84.21 2.62
C THR A 32 11.88 85.46 1.83
N ARG A 33 11.11 86.51 2.04
CA ARG A 33 11.37 87.78 1.33
C ARG A 33 12.78 88.32 1.55
N PRO A 34 13.40 88.35 2.74
CA PRO A 34 14.76 88.74 2.91
C PRO A 34 15.76 87.91 2.11
N GLU A 35 15.58 86.53 2.10
CA GLU A 35 16.41 85.61 1.31
C GLU A 35 16.28 85.88 -0.20
N PHE A 36 15.08 86.18 -0.66
CA PHE A 36 14.82 86.50 -2.05
C PHE A 36 15.43 87.83 -2.42
N GLU A 37 15.48 88.88 -1.50
CA GLU A 37 16.15 90.14 -1.69
C GLU A 37 17.67 89.93 -1.82
N GLU A 38 18.27 89.09 -0.99
CA GLU A 38 19.69 88.72 -1.08
C GLU A 38 20.02 88.01 -2.43
N LEU A 39 19.08 87.18 -2.95
CA LEU A 39 19.26 86.57 -4.26
C LEU A 39 19.16 87.59 -5.41
N LEU A 40 18.32 88.64 -5.31
CA LEU A 40 18.21 89.68 -6.33
C LEU A 40 19.35 90.65 -6.29
N LEU A 41 20.07 90.85 -5.20
CA LEU A 41 21.14 91.82 -5.07
C LEU A 41 22.29 91.59 -6.08
N PRO A 42 22.85 90.40 -6.31
CA PRO A 42 23.80 90.11 -7.39
C PRO A 42 23.23 90.43 -8.77
N LEU A 43 21.93 90.14 -9.03
CA LEU A 43 21.28 90.47 -10.30
C LEU A 43 21.12 91.97 -10.51
N ALA A 44 20.77 92.70 -9.46
CA ALA A 44 20.73 94.14 -9.45
C ALA A 44 22.12 94.80 -9.75
N ARG A 45 23.17 94.20 -9.18
CA ARG A 45 24.55 94.58 -9.42
C ARG A 45 24.93 94.41 -10.91
N ARG A 46 24.64 93.27 -11.47
CA ARG A 46 24.88 92.97 -12.89
C ARG A 46 24.12 93.93 -13.79
N LEU A 47 22.87 94.28 -13.55
CA LEU A 47 22.10 95.25 -14.29
C LEU A 47 22.74 96.66 -14.15
N SER A 48 23.20 97.06 -12.95
CA SER A 48 23.87 98.33 -12.69
C SER A 48 25.20 98.48 -13.43
N GLU A 49 25.97 97.41 -13.44
CA GLU A 49 27.23 97.33 -14.17
C GLU A 49 27.04 97.39 -15.68
N ALA A 50 26.06 96.62 -16.21
CA ALA A 50 25.66 96.62 -17.62
C ALA A 50 25.13 97.99 -18.07
N LEU A 51 24.38 98.71 -17.22
CA LEU A 51 23.88 100.04 -17.49
C LEU A 51 25.04 101.09 -17.65
N ARG A 52 26.11 100.95 -16.85
CA ARG A 52 27.23 101.86 -16.82
C ARG A 52 28.39 101.49 -17.75
N ALA A 53 28.40 100.30 -18.30
CA ALA A 53 29.44 99.81 -19.17
C ALA A 53 29.68 100.70 -20.39
N ARG A 54 30.92 100.86 -20.86
CA ARG A 54 31.24 101.67 -22.07
C ARG A 54 30.58 101.09 -23.34
N THR A 55 30.46 99.74 -23.41
CA THR A 55 29.83 99.04 -24.50
C THR A 55 28.57 98.31 -23.95
N TYR A 56 27.46 98.40 -24.71
CA TYR A 56 26.27 97.67 -24.33
C TYR A 56 26.44 96.17 -24.57
N ASP A 57 26.19 95.38 -23.55
CA ASP A 57 26.16 93.92 -23.65
C ASP A 57 24.73 93.41 -23.34
N ALA A 58 24.07 92.83 -24.33
CA ALA A 58 22.72 92.23 -24.20
C ALA A 58 22.72 90.92 -23.37
N GLU A 59 23.88 90.27 -23.29
CA GLU A 59 23.98 88.94 -22.61
C GLU A 59 23.77 89.10 -21.10
N GLU A 60 24.16 90.21 -20.50
CA GLU A 60 23.93 90.49 -19.09
C GLU A 60 22.40 90.59 -18.78
N GLY A 61 21.70 91.28 -19.63
CA GLY A 61 20.22 91.33 -19.49
C GLY A 61 19.56 89.95 -19.62
N ARG A 62 19.96 89.15 -20.63
CA ARG A 62 19.46 87.78 -20.81
C ARG A 62 19.76 86.91 -19.61
N ALA A 63 20.94 86.93 -19.12
CA ALA A 63 21.39 86.15 -17.97
C ALA A 63 20.56 86.48 -16.70
N VAL A 64 20.30 87.81 -16.49
CA VAL A 64 19.40 88.23 -15.39
C VAL A 64 17.99 87.71 -15.57
N GLY A 65 17.44 87.78 -16.79
CA GLY A 65 16.09 87.17 -17.09
C GLY A 65 16.06 85.71 -16.85
N ALA A 66 17.07 84.95 -17.27
CA ALA A 66 17.17 83.52 -17.00
C ALA A 66 17.26 83.21 -15.49
N ALA A 67 18.09 83.97 -14.75
CA ALA A 67 18.22 83.79 -13.30
C ALA A 67 16.90 84.05 -12.52
N LEU A 68 15.98 84.89 -13.02
CA LEU A 68 14.66 85.03 -12.44
C LEU A 68 13.82 83.74 -12.56
N VAL A 69 13.91 83.03 -13.68
CA VAL A 69 13.25 81.72 -13.84
C VAL A 69 13.83 80.64 -12.92
N GLU A 70 15.17 80.66 -12.77
CA GLU A 70 15.85 79.76 -11.82
C GLU A 70 15.44 80.06 -10.36
N ALA A 71 15.20 81.36 -10.05
CA ALA A 71 14.67 81.81 -8.76
C ALA A 71 13.17 81.53 -8.57
N HIS A 72 12.58 80.68 -9.40
CA HIS A 72 11.15 80.37 -9.37
C HIS A 72 10.17 81.54 -9.59
N CYS A 73 10.63 82.61 -10.27
CA CYS A 73 9.81 83.69 -10.75
C CYS A 73 9.20 83.30 -12.10
N THR A 74 8.31 82.32 -12.13
CA THR A 74 7.76 81.76 -13.39
C THR A 74 6.40 82.31 -13.81
N GLU A 75 5.75 83.07 -12.96
CA GLU A 75 4.48 83.70 -13.25
C GLU A 75 4.66 84.93 -14.16
N PRO A 76 3.74 85.19 -15.12
CA PRO A 76 3.82 86.34 -16.02
C PRO A 76 3.92 87.70 -15.29
N GLU A 77 3.27 87.77 -14.15
CA GLU A 77 3.25 88.99 -13.29
C GLU A 77 4.65 89.23 -12.67
N ALA A 78 5.41 88.18 -12.42
CA ALA A 78 6.77 88.32 -11.90
C ALA A 78 7.71 89.02 -12.91
N LEU A 79 7.63 88.62 -14.19
CA LEU A 79 8.39 89.28 -15.26
C LEU A 79 7.93 90.70 -15.46
N SER A 80 6.62 90.93 -15.56
CA SER A 80 6.10 92.28 -15.71
C SER A 80 6.55 93.22 -14.59
N SER A 81 6.39 92.81 -13.34
CA SER A 81 6.88 93.55 -12.16
C SER A 81 8.38 93.77 -12.14
N ALA A 82 9.17 92.78 -12.62
CA ALA A 82 10.60 92.90 -12.73
C ALA A 82 11.01 94.00 -13.77
N LEU A 83 10.39 93.98 -14.93
CA LEU A 83 10.56 94.95 -16.03
C LEU A 83 10.15 96.37 -15.62
N ASP A 84 9.02 96.48 -14.99
CA ASP A 84 8.52 97.79 -14.49
C ASP A 84 9.49 98.38 -13.45
N CYS A 85 10.04 97.60 -12.57
CA CYS A 85 11.05 98.03 -11.62
C CYS A 85 12.37 98.48 -12.30
N VAL A 86 12.78 97.76 -13.32
CA VAL A 86 13.98 98.17 -14.09
C VAL A 86 13.74 99.49 -14.80
N ASP A 87 12.54 99.67 -15.40
CA ASP A 87 12.18 100.92 -16.05
C ASP A 87 12.10 102.12 -15.10
N ALA A 88 11.36 101.93 -14.01
CA ALA A 88 11.13 103.01 -13.07
C ALA A 88 12.33 103.42 -12.21
N TYR A 89 13.12 102.43 -11.80
CA TYR A 89 14.08 102.63 -10.70
C TYR A 89 15.60 102.34 -11.04
N LEU A 90 15.92 101.55 -12.08
CA LEU A 90 17.32 101.19 -12.38
C LEU A 90 18.17 102.44 -12.70
N VAL A 91 17.68 103.35 -13.58
CA VAL A 91 18.40 104.56 -13.94
C VAL A 91 18.43 105.52 -12.75
N LEU A 92 17.40 105.59 -11.93
CA LEU A 92 17.34 106.45 -10.77
C LEU A 92 18.35 106.11 -9.67
N TYR A 93 18.48 104.83 -9.33
CA TYR A 93 19.34 104.36 -8.25
C TYR A 93 20.72 103.94 -8.72
N CYS A 94 20.84 103.50 -9.95
CA CYS A 94 22.07 102.85 -10.45
C CYS A 94 22.74 103.63 -11.59
N GLY A 95 22.13 104.70 -12.17
CA GLY A 95 22.61 105.39 -13.37
C GLY A 95 23.93 106.24 -13.22
N GLY A 96 24.20 106.81 -12.05
CA GLY A 96 25.42 107.68 -11.83
C GLY A 96 25.32 109.01 -12.60
N ASP A 97 26.51 109.62 -12.93
CA ASP A 97 26.65 110.95 -13.55
C ASP A 97 26.55 110.98 -15.11
N GLY A 98 25.96 109.92 -15.73
CA GLY A 98 25.79 109.84 -17.19
C GLY A 98 24.66 110.66 -17.72
N HIS A 99 24.63 110.89 -19.08
CA HIS A 99 23.50 111.60 -19.75
C HIS A 99 22.26 110.74 -19.58
N GLN A 100 21.18 111.29 -18.95
CA GLN A 100 20.01 110.56 -18.53
C GLN A 100 19.27 109.88 -19.70
N GLU A 101 19.29 110.45 -20.88
CA GLU A 101 18.59 109.94 -22.08
C GLU A 101 19.28 108.68 -22.64
N ASP A 102 20.67 108.65 -22.62
CA ASP A 102 21.43 107.50 -23.04
C ASP A 102 21.29 106.28 -22.02
N LEU A 103 21.25 106.63 -20.73
CA LEU A 103 21.02 105.61 -19.68
C LEU A 103 19.58 105.01 -19.79
N ARG A 104 18.54 105.80 -20.10
CA ARG A 104 17.22 105.25 -20.33
C ARG A 104 17.15 104.34 -21.56
N ALA A 105 17.78 104.77 -22.66
CA ALA A 105 17.90 103.93 -23.86
C ALA A 105 18.57 102.57 -23.59
N ARG A 106 19.61 102.59 -22.76
CA ARG A 106 20.31 101.31 -22.31
C ARG A 106 19.45 100.48 -21.38
N ALA A 107 18.72 101.08 -20.44
CA ALA A 107 17.84 100.39 -19.56
C ALA A 107 16.73 99.68 -20.35
N ALA A 108 16.11 100.35 -21.36
CA ALA A 108 15.16 99.74 -22.24
C ALA A 108 15.66 98.51 -23.04
N ARG A 109 16.96 98.61 -23.47
CA ARG A 109 17.63 97.46 -24.13
C ARG A 109 17.85 96.28 -23.16
N LEU A 110 18.22 96.61 -21.92
CA LEU A 110 18.39 95.59 -20.87
C LEU A 110 17.08 94.94 -20.52
N GLN A 111 16.00 95.69 -20.42
CA GLN A 111 14.65 95.08 -20.22
C GLN A 111 14.25 94.18 -21.37
N SER A 112 14.49 94.58 -22.63
CA SER A 112 14.18 93.66 -23.77
C SER A 112 15.03 92.42 -23.75
N ALA A 113 16.30 92.52 -23.35
CA ALA A 113 17.22 91.37 -23.20
C ALA A 113 16.81 90.49 -22.03
N MET A 114 16.36 91.04 -20.88
CA MET A 114 15.81 90.32 -19.75
C MET A 114 14.59 89.56 -20.13
N ALA A 115 13.61 90.17 -20.83
CA ALA A 115 12.39 89.50 -21.30
C ALA A 115 12.70 88.32 -22.25
N ALA A 116 13.68 88.51 -23.15
CA ALA A 116 14.13 87.45 -24.05
C ALA A 116 14.74 86.28 -23.30
N GLY A 117 15.70 86.58 -22.35
CA GLY A 117 16.32 85.51 -21.53
C GLY A 117 15.36 84.81 -20.61
N TYR A 118 14.39 85.52 -20.03
CA TYR A 118 13.32 84.94 -19.24
C TYR A 118 12.44 83.99 -20.06
N ALA A 119 11.95 84.40 -21.23
CA ALA A 119 11.14 83.58 -22.10
C ALA A 119 11.84 82.31 -22.57
N GLU A 120 13.14 82.43 -22.89
CA GLU A 120 13.95 81.28 -23.28
C GLU A 120 14.15 80.27 -22.13
N ALA A 121 14.50 80.77 -20.94
CA ALA A 121 14.70 79.93 -19.75
C ALA A 121 13.39 79.26 -19.31
N LEU A 122 12.25 80.02 -19.36
CA LEU A 122 10.96 79.45 -19.03
C LEU A 122 10.53 78.33 -20.01
N ARG A 123 10.75 78.57 -21.30
CA ARG A 123 10.51 77.53 -22.33
C ARG A 123 11.34 76.29 -22.11
N GLN A 124 12.64 76.47 -21.85
CA GLN A 124 13.57 75.36 -21.61
C GLN A 124 13.18 74.54 -20.37
N ARG A 125 12.79 75.21 -19.29
CA ARG A 125 12.29 74.59 -18.08
C ARG A 125 11.03 73.76 -18.33
N THR A 126 10.01 74.33 -19.05
CA THR A 126 8.77 73.64 -19.40
C THR A 126 9.03 72.36 -20.23
N LEU A 127 9.92 72.45 -21.23
CA LEU A 127 10.29 71.29 -22.05
C LEU A 127 10.96 70.22 -21.19
N THR A 128 11.88 70.57 -20.29
CA THR A 128 12.56 69.61 -19.41
C THR A 128 11.57 68.93 -18.45
N GLU A 129 10.61 69.68 -17.90
CA GLU A 129 9.55 69.16 -17.05
C GLU A 129 8.61 68.18 -17.82
N GLN A 130 8.21 68.53 -19.06
CA GLN A 130 7.41 67.68 -19.92
C GLN A 130 8.14 66.38 -20.29
N GLU A 131 9.44 66.46 -20.63
CA GLU A 131 10.25 65.25 -20.92
C GLU A 131 10.39 64.37 -19.70
N ALA A 132 10.54 64.92 -18.49
CA ALA A 132 10.63 64.18 -17.25
C ALA A 132 9.33 63.44 -16.95
N ILE A 133 8.17 64.09 -17.12
CA ILE A 133 6.84 63.49 -16.95
C ILE A 133 6.63 62.36 -17.98
N ALA A 134 6.94 62.63 -19.27
CA ALA A 134 6.79 61.62 -20.32
C ALA A 134 7.66 60.39 -20.07
N ARG A 135 8.91 60.58 -19.60
CA ARG A 135 9.82 59.49 -19.22
C ARG A 135 9.28 58.67 -18.03
N ALA A 136 8.81 59.34 -16.98
CA ALA A 136 8.23 58.70 -15.82
C ALA A 136 6.98 57.87 -16.19
N ALA A 137 6.12 58.40 -17.07
CA ALA A 137 4.94 57.68 -17.56
C ALA A 137 5.33 56.40 -18.36
N LEU A 138 6.32 56.52 -19.24
CA LEU A 138 6.83 55.38 -20.02
C LEU A 138 7.46 54.29 -19.13
N GLU A 139 8.23 54.72 -18.13
CA GLU A 139 8.84 53.81 -17.15
C GLU A 139 7.78 53.08 -16.31
N ALA A 140 6.74 53.79 -15.88
CA ALA A 140 5.59 53.20 -15.14
C ALA A 140 4.83 52.17 -16.00
N GLN A 141 4.52 52.49 -17.27
CA GLN A 141 3.91 51.53 -18.20
C GLN A 141 4.79 50.28 -18.40
N GLY A 142 6.09 50.49 -18.59
CA GLY A 142 7.07 49.39 -18.72
C GLY A 142 7.12 48.52 -17.47
N ALA A 143 7.05 49.10 -16.28
CA ALA A 143 7.02 48.38 -15.03
C ALA A 143 5.76 47.50 -14.87
N VAL A 144 4.56 48.04 -15.22
CA VAL A 144 3.29 47.28 -15.19
C VAL A 144 3.33 46.11 -16.19
N ALA A 145 3.80 46.37 -17.43
CA ALA A 145 3.92 45.34 -18.45
C ALA A 145 4.86 44.21 -18.00
N ARG A 146 6.04 44.56 -17.42
CA ARG A 146 6.98 43.55 -16.88
C ARG A 146 6.37 42.76 -15.72
N ALA A 147 5.65 43.40 -14.81
CA ALA A 147 4.99 42.75 -13.69
C ALA A 147 3.91 41.77 -14.17
N LEU A 148 3.12 42.15 -15.18
CA LEU A 148 2.12 41.28 -15.80
C LEU A 148 2.77 40.05 -16.44
N HIS A 149 3.78 40.27 -17.30
CA HIS A 149 4.51 39.16 -17.93
C HIS A 149 5.18 38.22 -16.91
N ALA A 150 5.76 38.77 -15.84
CA ALA A 150 6.35 37.95 -14.77
C ALA A 150 5.31 37.11 -14.05
N THR A 151 4.10 37.65 -13.80
CA THR A 151 3.00 36.93 -13.17
C THR A 151 2.45 35.84 -14.08
N GLU A 152 2.28 36.14 -15.37
CA GLU A 152 1.83 35.19 -16.38
C GLU A 152 2.83 34.04 -16.59
N ALA A 153 4.12 34.37 -16.66
CA ALA A 153 5.19 33.37 -16.76
C ALA A 153 5.23 32.46 -15.52
N ARG A 154 5.06 33.02 -14.33
CA ARG A 154 4.99 32.25 -13.07
C ARG A 154 3.77 31.33 -13.04
N PHE A 155 2.61 31.85 -13.40
CA PHE A 155 1.39 31.04 -13.51
C PHE A 155 1.60 29.88 -14.49
N ARG A 156 2.11 30.15 -15.68
CA ARG A 156 2.36 29.12 -16.70
C ARG A 156 3.36 28.08 -16.23
N ALA A 157 4.43 28.49 -15.55
CA ALA A 157 5.42 27.57 -15.00
C ALA A 157 4.83 26.61 -13.94
N VAL A 158 3.99 27.12 -13.04
CA VAL A 158 3.29 26.30 -12.03
C VAL A 158 2.25 25.40 -12.68
N PHE A 159 1.45 25.93 -13.60
CA PHE A 159 0.39 25.21 -14.29
C PHE A 159 0.94 24.05 -15.13
N GLU A 160 1.95 24.31 -15.98
CA GLU A 160 2.56 23.28 -16.83
C GLU A 160 3.52 22.34 -16.08
N GLY A 161 4.19 22.84 -15.05
CA GLY A 161 5.14 22.05 -14.25
C GLY A 161 4.50 21.16 -13.20
N ALA A 162 3.19 21.28 -12.96
CA ALA A 162 2.49 20.44 -12.00
C ALA A 162 2.47 18.97 -12.45
N ALA A 163 2.74 18.05 -11.51
CA ALA A 163 2.66 16.61 -11.75
C ALA A 163 1.20 16.11 -11.84
N ILE A 164 0.26 16.85 -11.27
CA ILE A 164 -1.18 16.56 -11.32
C ILE A 164 -1.81 17.19 -12.57
N GLY A 165 -2.85 16.57 -13.09
CA GLY A 165 -3.66 17.14 -14.16
C GLY A 165 -4.45 18.34 -13.67
N ILE A 166 -4.32 19.48 -14.38
CA ILE A 166 -5.07 20.71 -14.08
C ILE A 166 -5.90 21.07 -15.31
N GLY A 167 -7.20 21.24 -15.09
CA GLY A 167 -8.14 21.68 -16.11
C GLY A 167 -8.95 22.89 -15.64
N ILE A 168 -9.14 23.87 -16.50
CA ILE A 168 -10.01 25.03 -16.29
C ILE A 168 -11.13 24.95 -17.32
N ALA A 169 -12.37 25.05 -16.85
CA ALA A 169 -13.55 25.06 -17.68
C ALA A 169 -14.46 26.25 -17.32
N ASP A 170 -15.35 26.63 -18.24
CA ASP A 170 -16.44 27.56 -17.94
C ASP A 170 -17.52 26.88 -17.06
N LEU A 171 -18.55 27.64 -16.69
CA LEU A 171 -19.65 27.13 -15.88
C LEU A 171 -20.58 26.16 -16.64
N ASP A 172 -20.49 26.10 -17.94
CA ASP A 172 -21.19 25.11 -18.78
C ASP A 172 -20.41 23.83 -18.99
N GLY A 173 -19.18 23.75 -18.45
CA GLY A 173 -18.31 22.59 -18.53
C GLY A 173 -17.45 22.52 -19.80
N ASN A 174 -17.40 23.60 -20.60
CA ASN A 174 -16.51 23.64 -21.75
C ASN A 174 -15.08 23.89 -21.30
N ILE A 175 -14.16 23.05 -21.74
CA ILE A 175 -12.75 23.10 -21.37
C ILE A 175 -12.07 24.29 -22.03
N LEU A 176 -11.59 25.22 -21.21
CA LEU A 176 -10.86 26.41 -21.66
C LEU A 176 -9.35 26.20 -21.71
N GLN A 177 -8.80 25.58 -20.67
CA GLN A 177 -7.36 25.38 -20.54
C GLN A 177 -7.06 24.08 -19.79
N VAL A 178 -6.01 23.37 -20.23
CA VAL A 178 -5.50 22.16 -19.58
C VAL A 178 -3.99 22.19 -19.56
N ASN A 179 -3.37 21.61 -18.52
CA ASN A 179 -1.92 21.50 -18.46
C ASN A 179 -1.42 20.21 -19.16
N GLY A 180 -0.11 20.15 -19.41
CA GLY A 180 0.52 19.01 -20.06
C GLY A 180 0.36 17.69 -19.29
N ALA A 181 0.24 17.71 -17.95
CA ALA A 181 0.01 16.51 -17.16
C ALA A 181 -1.38 15.91 -17.45
N LEU A 182 -2.41 16.73 -17.54
CA LEU A 182 -3.76 16.26 -17.88
C LEU A 182 -3.81 15.63 -19.27
N LEU A 183 -3.16 16.25 -20.25
CA LEU A 183 -3.07 15.71 -21.62
C LEU A 183 -2.38 14.33 -21.64
N ARG A 184 -1.27 14.19 -20.92
CA ARG A 184 -0.57 12.89 -20.80
C ARG A 184 -1.44 11.82 -20.12
N MET A 185 -2.15 12.16 -19.03
CA MET A 185 -3.05 11.23 -18.34
C MET A 185 -4.11 10.64 -19.28
N PHE A 186 -4.64 11.45 -20.18
CA PHE A 186 -5.65 11.02 -21.13
C PHE A 186 -5.10 10.54 -22.48
N GLY A 187 -3.79 10.71 -22.74
CA GLY A 187 -3.18 10.33 -24.01
C GLY A 187 -3.69 11.14 -25.21
N VAL A 188 -4.00 12.43 -25.02
CA VAL A 188 -4.58 13.29 -26.06
C VAL A 188 -3.76 14.57 -26.26
N THR A 189 -3.97 15.24 -27.40
CA THR A 189 -3.42 16.55 -27.69
C THR A 189 -4.33 17.66 -27.12
N GLU A 190 -3.79 18.84 -26.84
CA GLU A 190 -4.52 19.98 -26.33
C GLU A 190 -5.71 20.37 -27.23
N GLN A 191 -5.49 20.42 -28.55
CA GLN A 191 -6.52 20.78 -29.53
C GLN A 191 -7.71 19.81 -29.51
N ALA A 192 -7.48 18.50 -29.45
CA ALA A 192 -8.52 17.49 -29.35
C ALA A 192 -9.30 17.61 -28.01
N ARG A 193 -8.64 18.13 -26.98
CA ARG A 193 -9.22 18.27 -25.66
C ARG A 193 -10.18 19.46 -25.58
N LEU A 194 -9.79 20.60 -26.10
CA LEU A 194 -10.61 21.81 -26.09
C LEU A 194 -11.90 21.68 -26.92
N ALA A 195 -11.99 20.69 -27.81
CA ALA A 195 -13.19 20.43 -28.60
C ALA A 195 -14.29 19.66 -27.85
N ARG A 196 -14.06 19.27 -26.58
CA ARG A 196 -14.99 18.42 -25.82
C ARG A 196 -15.36 19.03 -24.48
N CYS A 197 -16.60 18.76 -24.07
CA CYS A 197 -17.07 19.06 -22.71
C CYS A 197 -16.57 18.00 -21.73
N VAL A 198 -16.35 18.36 -20.46
CA VAL A 198 -15.93 17.46 -19.37
C VAL A 198 -16.84 16.25 -19.19
N THR A 199 -18.11 16.38 -19.57
CA THR A 199 -19.13 15.35 -19.43
C THR A 199 -18.94 14.16 -20.36
N GLU A 200 -18.34 14.35 -21.53
CA GLU A 200 -18.12 13.29 -22.52
C GLU A 200 -17.09 12.24 -22.06
N TRP A 201 -16.34 12.55 -21.03
CA TRP A 201 -15.25 11.72 -20.53
C TRP A 201 -15.61 11.00 -19.23
N THR A 202 -16.80 11.26 -18.73
CA THR A 202 -17.31 10.66 -17.51
C THR A 202 -17.82 9.25 -17.81
N HIS A 203 -17.48 8.28 -16.94
CA HIS A 203 -18.07 6.94 -17.02
C HIS A 203 -19.60 7.06 -16.91
N PRO A 204 -20.40 6.39 -17.76
CA PRO A 204 -21.85 6.50 -17.76
C PRO A 204 -22.51 6.24 -16.40
N GLU A 205 -21.96 5.31 -15.61
CA GLU A 205 -22.47 4.97 -14.27
C GLU A 205 -22.23 6.11 -13.25
N ASP A 206 -21.16 6.88 -13.42
CA ASP A 206 -20.79 7.97 -12.51
C ASP A 206 -21.45 9.30 -12.88
N ALA A 207 -21.95 9.42 -14.10
CA ALA A 207 -22.51 10.68 -14.62
C ALA A 207 -23.59 11.31 -13.72
N PRO A 208 -24.58 10.57 -13.18
CA PRO A 208 -25.64 11.18 -12.37
C PRO A 208 -25.13 11.75 -11.04
N GLN A 209 -24.15 11.10 -10.42
CA GLN A 209 -23.56 11.57 -9.16
C GLN A 209 -22.70 12.81 -9.37
N VAL A 210 -21.92 12.83 -10.43
CA VAL A 210 -21.05 13.96 -10.77
C VAL A 210 -21.86 15.19 -11.11
N TRP A 211 -22.94 15.03 -11.87
CA TRP A 211 -23.84 16.14 -12.18
C TRP A 211 -24.45 16.77 -10.93
N ARG A 212 -24.88 15.96 -9.98
CA ARG A 212 -25.42 16.46 -8.71
C ARG A 212 -24.38 17.26 -7.94
N LEU A 213 -23.16 16.72 -7.78
CA LEU A 213 -22.07 17.41 -7.11
C LEU A 213 -21.69 18.72 -7.81
N TYR A 214 -21.75 18.71 -9.13
CA TYR A 214 -21.51 19.88 -9.94
C TYR A 214 -22.59 20.97 -9.75
N GLU A 215 -23.88 20.59 -9.78
CA GLU A 215 -24.98 21.53 -9.52
C GLU A 215 -24.90 22.16 -8.12
N GLU A 216 -24.57 21.37 -7.09
CA GLU A 216 -24.35 21.85 -5.73
C GLU A 216 -23.19 22.87 -5.67
N LEU A 217 -22.13 22.63 -6.45
CA LEU A 217 -20.99 23.53 -6.54
C LEU A 217 -21.39 24.87 -7.21
N VAL A 218 -22.11 24.82 -8.33
CA VAL A 218 -22.56 26.02 -9.08
C VAL A 218 -23.54 26.84 -8.25
N ARG A 219 -24.43 26.19 -7.49
CA ARG A 219 -25.39 26.89 -6.58
C ARG A 219 -24.73 27.46 -5.33
N ALA A 220 -23.39 27.33 -5.21
CA ALA A 220 -22.61 27.73 -4.03
C ALA A 220 -23.04 27.03 -2.72
N GLU A 221 -23.65 25.86 -2.81
CA GLU A 221 -23.96 25.00 -1.68
C GLU A 221 -22.69 24.30 -1.17
N ARG A 222 -21.62 24.29 -2.01
CA ARG A 222 -20.28 23.77 -1.71
C ARG A 222 -19.21 24.68 -2.29
N GLU A 223 -18.05 24.75 -1.64
CA GLU A 223 -16.86 25.44 -2.16
C GLU A 223 -16.04 24.56 -3.11
N HIS A 224 -16.03 23.26 -2.84
CA HIS A 224 -15.36 22.24 -3.66
C HIS A 224 -16.01 20.87 -3.43
N TYR A 225 -15.76 19.94 -4.33
CA TYR A 225 -16.01 18.52 -4.08
C TYR A 225 -14.79 17.68 -4.45
N HIS A 226 -14.68 16.55 -3.78
CA HIS A 226 -13.65 15.55 -3.97
C HIS A 226 -14.30 14.19 -4.21
N THR A 227 -13.84 13.46 -5.24
CA THR A 227 -14.35 12.13 -5.55
C THR A 227 -13.30 11.28 -6.27
N GLU A 228 -13.29 9.99 -5.96
CA GLU A 228 -12.61 9.02 -6.81
C GLU A 228 -13.48 8.68 -8.00
N LYS A 229 -12.91 8.73 -9.20
CA LYS A 229 -13.68 8.58 -10.43
C LYS A 229 -12.89 7.90 -11.52
N ALA A 230 -13.61 7.09 -12.31
CA ALA A 230 -13.10 6.49 -13.53
C ALA A 230 -13.44 7.36 -14.76
N PHE A 231 -12.46 7.51 -15.65
CA PHE A 231 -12.62 8.12 -16.96
C PHE A 231 -12.22 7.11 -18.04
N TYR A 232 -12.79 7.26 -19.24
CA TYR A 232 -12.35 6.50 -20.40
C TYR A 232 -11.33 7.32 -21.20
N ARG A 233 -10.17 6.72 -21.49
CA ARG A 233 -9.24 7.26 -22.49
C ARG A 233 -9.77 6.99 -23.90
N PRO A 234 -9.31 7.73 -24.91
CA PRO A 234 -9.70 7.49 -26.31
C PRO A 234 -9.36 6.11 -26.85
N ASP A 235 -8.38 5.43 -26.27
CA ASP A 235 -7.99 4.05 -26.59
C ASP A 235 -8.86 2.98 -25.92
N GLY A 236 -9.88 3.41 -25.13
CA GLY A 236 -10.78 2.54 -24.40
C GLY A 236 -10.26 2.09 -23.03
N THR A 237 -9.03 2.47 -22.64
CA THR A 237 -8.50 2.14 -21.31
C THR A 237 -9.13 3.00 -20.24
N VAL A 238 -9.25 2.45 -19.03
CA VAL A 238 -9.82 3.13 -17.88
C VAL A 238 -8.72 3.87 -17.11
N LEU A 239 -8.96 5.17 -16.87
CA LEU A 239 -8.14 6.03 -16.03
C LEU A 239 -8.85 6.26 -14.69
N TRP A 240 -8.32 5.72 -13.61
CA TRP A 240 -8.81 6.02 -12.27
C TRP A 240 -8.16 7.29 -11.75
N THR A 241 -8.98 8.22 -11.28
CA THR A 241 -8.50 9.51 -10.80
C THR A 241 -9.07 9.85 -9.43
N ASN A 242 -8.28 10.62 -8.72
CA ASN A 242 -8.70 11.38 -7.57
C ASN A 242 -8.99 12.81 -8.05
N LEU A 243 -10.27 13.17 -8.15
CA LEU A 243 -10.75 14.42 -8.74
C LEU A 243 -11.20 15.39 -7.66
N THR A 244 -10.62 16.59 -7.66
CA THR A 244 -11.11 17.73 -6.87
C THR A 244 -11.55 18.84 -7.82
N VAL A 245 -12.76 19.34 -7.67
CA VAL A 245 -13.29 20.47 -8.44
C VAL A 245 -13.67 21.60 -7.50
N SER A 246 -13.24 22.81 -7.83
CA SER A 246 -13.56 24.05 -7.12
C SER A 246 -13.97 25.15 -8.08
N LEU A 247 -14.66 26.18 -7.59
CA LEU A 247 -15.01 27.37 -8.38
C LEU A 247 -13.96 28.45 -8.19
N LEU A 248 -13.51 29.02 -9.30
CA LEU A 248 -12.79 30.29 -9.33
C LEU A 248 -13.80 31.42 -9.46
N ARG A 249 -13.66 32.43 -8.61
CA ARG A 249 -14.58 33.57 -8.54
C ARG A 249 -13.89 34.83 -9.05
N ASP A 250 -14.68 35.76 -9.60
CA ASP A 250 -14.22 37.09 -9.96
C ASP A 250 -13.99 37.98 -8.73
N ALA A 251 -13.59 39.26 -8.95
CA ALA A 251 -13.34 40.22 -7.89
C ALA A 251 -14.59 40.56 -7.07
N ASP A 252 -15.77 40.36 -7.62
CA ASP A 252 -17.07 40.63 -6.99
C ASP A 252 -17.63 39.39 -6.26
N GLY A 253 -16.90 38.24 -6.31
CA GLY A 253 -17.26 37.00 -5.65
C GLY A 253 -18.19 36.10 -6.48
N ASN A 254 -18.50 36.42 -7.74
CA ASN A 254 -19.32 35.59 -8.59
C ASN A 254 -18.54 34.43 -9.19
N PRO A 255 -19.11 33.21 -9.30
CA PRO A 255 -18.48 32.11 -9.99
C PRO A 255 -18.13 32.45 -11.43
N GLN A 256 -16.90 32.20 -11.87
CA GLN A 256 -16.44 32.50 -13.22
C GLN A 256 -15.94 31.28 -13.96
N TYR A 257 -15.15 30.43 -13.29
CA TYR A 257 -14.57 29.22 -13.86
C TYR A 257 -14.61 28.07 -12.89
N GLN A 258 -14.48 26.86 -13.41
CA GLN A 258 -14.23 25.64 -12.65
C GLN A 258 -12.75 25.30 -12.75
N LEU A 259 -12.14 24.92 -11.63
CA LEU A 259 -10.80 24.37 -11.55
C LEU A 259 -10.91 22.90 -11.16
N ALA A 260 -10.49 22.02 -12.05
CA ALA A 260 -10.37 20.58 -11.81
C ALA A 260 -8.92 20.20 -11.57
N LEU A 261 -8.65 19.54 -10.46
CA LEU A 261 -7.36 18.92 -10.13
C LEU A 261 -7.53 17.41 -10.18
N MET A 262 -6.73 16.73 -10.99
CA MET A 262 -6.79 15.29 -11.20
C MET A 262 -5.44 14.64 -10.88
N GLU A 263 -5.47 13.62 -10.02
CA GLU A 263 -4.35 12.73 -9.75
C GLU A 263 -4.65 11.36 -10.38
N ASP A 264 -3.74 10.83 -11.20
CA ASP A 264 -3.86 9.46 -11.72
C ASP A 264 -3.54 8.46 -10.60
N THR A 265 -4.54 7.69 -10.21
CA THR A 265 -4.45 6.66 -9.17
C THR A 265 -4.49 5.24 -9.75
N THR A 266 -4.47 5.10 -11.08
CA THR A 266 -4.64 3.82 -11.78
C THR A 266 -3.60 2.79 -11.36
N GLU A 267 -2.32 3.14 -11.40
CA GLU A 267 -1.24 2.23 -11.03
C GLU A 267 -1.33 1.83 -9.55
N ARG A 268 -1.55 2.81 -8.66
CA ARG A 268 -1.72 2.57 -7.22
C ARG A 268 -2.90 1.62 -6.95
N ARG A 269 -4.02 1.79 -7.64
CA ARG A 269 -5.20 0.94 -7.50
C ARG A 269 -4.95 -0.48 -8.01
N LEU A 270 -4.34 -0.62 -9.19
CA LEU A 270 -3.96 -1.91 -9.74
C LEU A 270 -2.97 -2.66 -8.85
N LEU A 271 -1.97 -1.95 -8.33
CA LEU A 271 -1.01 -2.52 -7.39
C LEU A 271 -1.69 -2.99 -6.10
N ASN A 272 -2.59 -2.17 -5.53
CA ASN A 272 -3.36 -2.55 -4.34
C ASN A 272 -4.26 -3.77 -4.58
N LEU A 273 -4.91 -3.85 -5.74
CA LEU A 273 -5.72 -5.02 -6.11
C LEU A 273 -4.83 -6.26 -6.25
N ARG A 274 -3.67 -6.12 -6.89
CA ARG A 274 -2.70 -7.20 -7.03
C ARG A 274 -2.15 -7.67 -5.69
N LEU A 275 -1.74 -6.74 -4.83
CA LEU A 275 -1.26 -7.06 -3.48
C LEU A 275 -2.35 -7.76 -2.66
N ARG A 276 -3.59 -7.30 -2.76
CA ARG A 276 -4.72 -7.94 -2.10
C ARG A 276 -4.98 -9.33 -2.63
N TYR A 277 -4.88 -9.53 -3.94
CA TYR A 277 -5.00 -10.85 -4.55
C TYR A 277 -3.88 -11.79 -4.09
N GLU A 278 -2.63 -11.34 -4.14
CA GLU A 278 -1.45 -12.10 -3.68
C GLU A 278 -1.52 -12.43 -2.17
N ALA A 279 -2.06 -11.53 -1.34
CA ALA A 279 -2.26 -11.76 0.09
C ALA A 279 -3.37 -12.78 0.39
N THR A 280 -4.31 -12.99 -0.53
CA THR A 280 -5.52 -13.81 -0.31
C THR A 280 -5.59 -15.07 -1.18
N HIS A 281 -4.65 -15.26 -2.12
CA HIS A 281 -4.63 -16.41 -3.01
C HIS A 281 -3.27 -17.12 -2.96
N ASP A 282 -3.29 -18.41 -3.21
CA ASP A 282 -2.08 -19.24 -3.30
C ASP A 282 -1.35 -18.97 -4.62
N ALA A 283 -0.07 -18.64 -4.53
CA ALA A 283 0.73 -18.22 -5.70
C ALA A 283 0.94 -19.33 -6.76
N LEU A 284 0.85 -20.60 -6.36
CA LEU A 284 1.03 -21.73 -7.27
C LEU A 284 -0.27 -22.05 -8.02
N THR A 285 -1.38 -22.17 -7.28
CA THR A 285 -2.64 -22.70 -7.80
C THR A 285 -3.67 -21.63 -8.15
N GLY A 286 -3.49 -20.39 -7.67
CA GLY A 286 -4.47 -19.33 -7.84
C GLY A 286 -5.75 -19.48 -7.00
N LEU A 287 -5.90 -20.57 -6.25
CA LEU A 287 -7.01 -20.73 -5.32
C LEU A 287 -6.92 -19.76 -4.14
N PRO A 288 -8.02 -19.43 -3.46
CA PRO A 288 -8.00 -18.84 -2.15
C PRO A 288 -6.98 -19.53 -1.24
N ASN A 289 -6.18 -18.70 -0.55
CA ASN A 289 -5.18 -19.20 0.39
C ASN A 289 -5.77 -19.36 1.80
N ARG A 290 -4.94 -19.77 2.74
CA ARG A 290 -5.30 -19.93 4.15
C ARG A 290 -5.97 -18.68 4.73
N THR A 291 -5.47 -17.48 4.42
CA THR A 291 -5.99 -16.21 4.93
C THR A 291 -7.44 -15.99 4.50
N LEU A 292 -7.70 -16.05 3.18
CA LEU A 292 -9.05 -15.85 2.66
C LEU A 292 -10.03 -16.93 3.12
N PHE A 293 -9.55 -18.17 3.23
CA PHE A 293 -10.34 -19.27 3.76
C PHE A 293 -10.79 -18.99 5.21
N PHE A 294 -9.87 -18.59 6.10
CA PHE A 294 -10.22 -18.28 7.49
C PHE A 294 -11.19 -17.10 7.60
N GLU A 295 -11.00 -16.03 6.83
CA GLU A 295 -11.94 -14.90 6.76
C GLU A 295 -13.37 -15.36 6.36
N ARG A 296 -13.47 -16.30 5.42
CA ARG A 296 -14.76 -16.84 4.96
C ARG A 296 -15.38 -17.79 5.98
N LEU A 297 -14.57 -18.65 6.58
CA LEU A 297 -15.03 -19.56 7.63
C LEU A 297 -15.52 -18.78 8.86
N GLU A 298 -14.79 -17.76 9.31
CA GLU A 298 -15.22 -16.89 10.41
C GLU A 298 -16.57 -16.22 10.12
N LYS A 299 -16.75 -15.70 8.90
CA LYS A 299 -18.03 -15.12 8.48
C LYS A 299 -19.15 -16.15 8.44
N ALA A 300 -18.87 -17.35 7.95
CA ALA A 300 -19.84 -18.43 7.91
C ALA A 300 -20.28 -18.85 9.31
N LEU A 301 -19.32 -18.98 10.24
CA LEU A 301 -19.61 -19.37 11.62
C LEU A 301 -20.26 -18.23 12.44
N ALA A 302 -20.03 -16.96 12.07
CA ALA A 302 -20.66 -15.80 12.70
C ALA A 302 -22.07 -15.50 12.13
N ALA A 303 -22.51 -16.21 11.10
CA ALA A 303 -23.85 -16.04 10.54
C ALA A 303 -24.93 -16.43 11.57
N GLY A 304 -26.02 -15.64 11.63
CA GLY A 304 -27.06 -15.79 12.66
C GLY A 304 -27.86 -17.08 12.55
N ASP A 305 -28.85 -17.23 13.44
CA ASP A 305 -29.72 -18.40 13.59
C ASP A 305 -30.31 -18.91 12.26
N GLY A 306 -30.24 -20.24 12.07
CA GLY A 306 -30.75 -20.94 10.89
C GLY A 306 -29.74 -21.11 9.76
N GLN A 307 -28.52 -20.57 9.89
CA GLN A 307 -27.43 -20.84 8.95
C GLN A 307 -26.61 -22.05 9.41
N ARG A 308 -26.21 -22.85 8.44
CA ARG A 308 -25.35 -24.02 8.65
C ARG A 308 -24.08 -23.87 7.82
N PHE A 309 -23.05 -24.59 8.18
CA PHE A 309 -21.81 -24.70 7.40
C PHE A 309 -21.45 -26.17 7.19
N GLY A 310 -20.79 -26.45 6.08
CA GLY A 310 -20.13 -27.71 5.79
C GLY A 310 -18.70 -27.45 5.33
N LEU A 311 -17.75 -28.21 5.89
CA LEU A 311 -16.34 -28.13 5.59
C LEU A 311 -15.82 -29.50 5.17
N CYS A 312 -15.22 -29.60 3.98
CA CYS A 312 -14.40 -30.72 3.53
C CYS A 312 -12.92 -30.35 3.69
N TYR A 313 -12.15 -31.17 4.40
CA TYR A 313 -10.70 -31.09 4.48
C TYR A 313 -10.09 -32.23 3.68
N LEU A 314 -9.39 -31.94 2.62
CA LEU A 314 -8.82 -32.88 1.66
C LEU A 314 -7.30 -32.91 1.73
N ASP A 315 -6.72 -34.11 1.76
CA ASP A 315 -5.29 -34.40 1.58
C ASP A 315 -5.10 -35.37 0.42
N LEU A 316 -4.09 -35.13 -0.43
CA LEU A 316 -3.78 -36.00 -1.57
C LEU A 316 -2.93 -37.19 -1.12
N ASP A 317 -3.51 -38.40 -1.19
CA ASP A 317 -2.86 -39.62 -0.75
C ASP A 317 -1.58 -39.92 -1.57
N GLY A 318 -0.43 -40.04 -0.88
CA GLY A 318 0.81 -40.39 -1.52
C GLY A 318 1.51 -39.29 -2.32
N PHE A 319 1.09 -38.02 -2.20
CA PHE A 319 1.69 -36.89 -2.92
C PHE A 319 3.22 -36.77 -2.69
N LYS A 320 3.69 -37.04 -1.46
CA LYS A 320 5.13 -37.07 -1.17
C LYS A 320 5.88 -38.08 -2.03
N ALA A 321 5.33 -39.27 -2.22
CA ALA A 321 5.97 -40.32 -3.07
C ALA A 321 6.03 -39.90 -4.54
N ILE A 322 5.04 -39.11 -5.01
CA ILE A 322 5.07 -38.53 -6.35
C ILE A 322 6.22 -37.52 -6.47
N ASN A 323 6.37 -36.61 -5.48
CA ASN A 323 7.48 -35.67 -5.44
C ASN A 323 8.84 -36.38 -5.39
N ASP A 324 8.96 -37.38 -4.56
CA ASP A 324 10.22 -38.15 -4.40
C ASP A 324 10.59 -38.89 -5.70
N SER A 325 9.60 -39.34 -6.49
CA SER A 325 9.83 -40.10 -7.72
C SER A 325 9.94 -39.27 -8.98
N LEU A 326 9.21 -38.16 -9.11
CA LEU A 326 9.09 -37.35 -10.34
C LEU A 326 9.65 -35.92 -10.17
N GLY A 327 10.02 -35.53 -8.95
CA GLY A 327 10.54 -34.20 -8.62
C GLY A 327 9.44 -33.19 -8.34
N HIS A 328 9.79 -32.15 -7.56
CA HIS A 328 8.86 -31.09 -7.12
C HIS A 328 8.15 -30.36 -8.27
N ALA A 329 8.83 -30.15 -9.41
CA ALA A 329 8.22 -29.51 -10.57
C ALA A 329 7.04 -30.31 -11.18
N ALA A 330 7.07 -31.65 -11.08
CA ALA A 330 5.94 -32.49 -11.49
C ALA A 330 4.81 -32.43 -10.45
N GLY A 331 5.15 -32.41 -9.15
CA GLY A 331 4.18 -32.21 -8.08
C GLY A 331 3.48 -30.86 -8.15
N ASP A 332 4.21 -29.78 -8.46
CA ASP A 332 3.62 -28.43 -8.64
C ASP A 332 2.59 -28.42 -9.77
N ARG A 333 2.90 -29.02 -10.92
CA ARG A 333 1.94 -29.14 -12.04
C ARG A 333 0.74 -29.99 -11.67
N LEU A 334 0.95 -31.06 -10.89
CA LEU A 334 -0.14 -31.88 -10.38
C LEU A 334 -1.08 -31.06 -9.48
N LEU A 335 -0.52 -30.26 -8.57
CA LEU A 335 -1.30 -29.42 -7.66
C LEU A 335 -2.12 -28.37 -8.44
N VAL A 336 -1.56 -27.76 -9.50
CA VAL A 336 -2.29 -26.81 -10.36
C VAL A 336 -3.49 -27.50 -11.04
N GLU A 337 -3.27 -28.68 -11.66
CA GLU A 337 -4.33 -29.41 -12.35
C GLU A 337 -5.44 -29.86 -11.38
N ILE A 338 -5.05 -30.32 -10.17
CA ILE A 338 -6.02 -30.69 -9.14
C ILE A 338 -6.79 -29.46 -8.65
N ALA A 339 -6.11 -28.34 -8.45
CA ALA A 339 -6.75 -27.09 -8.03
C ALA A 339 -7.83 -26.64 -9.03
N ASP A 340 -7.55 -26.69 -10.33
CA ASP A 340 -8.51 -26.34 -11.38
C ASP A 340 -9.74 -27.25 -11.37
N ARG A 341 -9.51 -28.55 -11.16
CA ARG A 341 -10.62 -29.52 -11.02
C ARG A 341 -11.47 -29.26 -9.79
N LEU A 342 -10.81 -29.04 -8.64
CA LEU A 342 -11.50 -28.76 -7.38
C LEU A 342 -12.28 -27.45 -7.45
N GLN A 343 -11.73 -26.41 -8.08
CA GLN A 343 -12.42 -25.15 -8.28
C GLN A 343 -13.69 -25.33 -9.12
N SER A 344 -13.63 -26.22 -10.12
CA SER A 344 -14.79 -26.58 -10.96
C SER A 344 -15.87 -27.35 -10.21
N CYS A 345 -15.55 -27.92 -9.03
CA CYS A 345 -16.53 -28.60 -8.17
C CYS A 345 -17.37 -27.60 -7.36
N ALA A 346 -16.86 -26.41 -7.07
CA ALA A 346 -17.57 -25.37 -6.33
C ALA A 346 -18.52 -24.60 -7.26
N THR A 347 -19.74 -25.09 -7.42
CA THR A 347 -20.71 -24.58 -8.41
C THR A 347 -21.86 -23.79 -7.79
N ALA A 348 -22.14 -23.97 -6.50
CA ALA A 348 -23.26 -23.32 -5.82
C ALA A 348 -22.85 -21.99 -5.16
N PRO A 349 -23.78 -21.04 -5.03
CA PRO A 349 -23.54 -19.83 -4.24
C PRO A 349 -23.20 -20.19 -2.79
N GLY A 350 -22.07 -19.70 -2.29
CA GLY A 350 -21.61 -20.01 -0.93
C GLY A 350 -20.58 -21.14 -0.85
N GLU A 351 -20.35 -21.87 -1.95
CA GLU A 351 -19.25 -22.82 -2.05
C GLU A 351 -17.93 -22.12 -2.36
N MET A 352 -16.86 -22.61 -1.77
CA MET A 352 -15.50 -22.10 -1.96
C MET A 352 -14.51 -23.24 -1.81
N VAL A 353 -13.50 -23.29 -2.68
CA VAL A 353 -12.34 -24.17 -2.53
C VAL A 353 -11.12 -23.33 -2.25
N ALA A 354 -10.25 -23.79 -1.35
CA ALA A 354 -8.99 -23.12 -0.99
C ALA A 354 -7.86 -24.13 -0.81
N ARG A 355 -6.62 -23.66 -0.93
CA ARG A 355 -5.43 -24.43 -0.60
C ARG A 355 -4.78 -23.89 0.66
N LEU A 356 -4.55 -24.75 1.67
CA LEU A 356 -3.94 -24.35 2.93
C LEU A 356 -2.41 -24.40 2.90
N GLY A 357 -1.84 -25.25 2.03
CA GLY A 357 -0.42 -25.44 1.81
C GLY A 357 -0.11 -26.90 1.45
N GLY A 358 1.07 -27.16 0.87
CA GLY A 358 1.44 -28.53 0.48
C GLY A 358 0.39 -29.18 -0.43
N ASP A 359 -0.10 -30.33 -0.02
CA ASP A 359 -1.14 -31.17 -0.64
C ASP A 359 -2.51 -31.06 0.04
N GLU A 360 -2.69 -30.07 0.92
CA GLU A 360 -3.91 -29.84 1.69
C GLU A 360 -4.84 -28.81 1.02
N PHE A 361 -6.06 -29.24 0.75
CA PHE A 361 -7.14 -28.41 0.22
C PHE A 361 -8.33 -28.42 1.17
N VAL A 362 -9.14 -27.37 1.11
CA VAL A 362 -10.38 -27.30 1.86
C VAL A 362 -11.50 -26.82 0.95
N ALA A 363 -12.71 -27.31 1.18
CA ALA A 363 -13.90 -26.80 0.54
C ALA A 363 -14.94 -26.45 1.61
N LEU A 364 -15.54 -25.26 1.49
CA LEU A 364 -16.56 -24.73 2.40
C LEU A 364 -17.86 -24.58 1.64
N THR A 365 -18.97 -24.97 2.26
CA THR A 365 -20.32 -24.65 1.80
C THR A 365 -21.09 -23.98 2.95
N THR A 366 -22.02 -23.09 2.60
CA THR A 366 -22.84 -22.37 3.57
C THR A 366 -24.25 -22.22 3.06
N GLY A 367 -25.25 -22.58 3.88
CA GLY A 367 -26.64 -22.49 3.51
C GLY A 367 -27.54 -23.17 4.54
N PRO A 368 -28.88 -23.15 4.37
CA PRO A 368 -29.82 -23.84 5.26
C PRO A 368 -29.80 -25.35 5.10
N ASP A 369 -29.51 -25.87 3.89
CA ASP A 369 -29.55 -27.30 3.54
C ASP A 369 -28.17 -27.94 3.45
N THR A 370 -27.22 -27.43 4.21
CA THR A 370 -25.77 -27.73 4.09
C THR A 370 -25.42 -29.21 4.29
N GLU A 371 -26.22 -29.97 5.03
CA GLU A 371 -25.96 -31.40 5.28
C GLU A 371 -25.92 -32.24 3.99
N SER A 372 -26.89 -32.07 3.10
CA SER A 372 -26.87 -32.74 1.80
C SER A 372 -25.88 -32.07 0.82
N GLU A 373 -25.69 -30.76 0.92
CA GLU A 373 -24.80 -30.00 0.03
C GLU A 373 -23.33 -30.32 0.26
N VAL A 374 -22.91 -30.58 1.52
CA VAL A 374 -21.49 -30.90 1.81
C VAL A 374 -21.15 -32.33 1.34
N ASP A 375 -22.06 -33.29 1.47
CA ASP A 375 -21.87 -34.63 0.96
C ASP A 375 -21.82 -34.63 -0.58
N ASP A 376 -22.72 -33.91 -1.23
CA ASP A 376 -22.70 -33.72 -2.69
C ASP A 376 -21.38 -33.02 -3.17
N LEU A 377 -20.87 -32.06 -2.41
CA LEU A 377 -19.59 -31.42 -2.70
C LEU A 377 -18.43 -32.41 -2.55
N ALA A 378 -18.43 -33.21 -1.49
CA ALA A 378 -17.41 -34.23 -1.27
C ALA A 378 -17.44 -35.30 -2.39
N ASP A 379 -18.61 -35.73 -2.82
CA ASP A 379 -18.75 -36.64 -3.95
C ASP A 379 -18.26 -36.05 -5.27
N ARG A 380 -18.56 -34.77 -5.55
CA ARG A 380 -18.01 -34.07 -6.72
C ARG A 380 -16.46 -33.99 -6.66
N ILE A 381 -15.89 -33.71 -5.49
CA ILE A 381 -14.44 -33.66 -5.28
C ILE A 381 -13.84 -35.06 -5.50
N MET A 382 -14.37 -36.10 -4.87
CA MET A 382 -13.88 -37.47 -5.04
C MET A 382 -13.94 -37.92 -6.50
N ASN A 383 -15.04 -37.66 -7.21
CA ASN A 383 -15.18 -37.97 -8.62
C ASN A 383 -14.21 -37.20 -9.52
N ALA A 384 -13.87 -35.96 -9.19
CA ALA A 384 -12.87 -35.16 -9.91
C ALA A 384 -11.46 -35.75 -9.80
N LEU A 385 -11.14 -36.45 -8.69
CA LEU A 385 -9.87 -37.11 -8.48
C LEU A 385 -9.74 -38.47 -9.20
N VAL A 386 -10.85 -39.13 -9.54
CA VAL A 386 -10.81 -40.43 -10.25
C VAL A 386 -10.17 -40.33 -11.63
N THR A 387 -10.28 -39.17 -12.30
CA THR A 387 -9.72 -38.97 -13.63
C THR A 387 -8.21 -38.81 -13.54
N PRO A 388 -7.39 -39.65 -14.22
CA PRO A 388 -5.95 -39.53 -14.19
C PRO A 388 -5.47 -38.13 -14.64
N VAL A 389 -4.40 -37.65 -14.02
CA VAL A 389 -3.71 -36.39 -14.43
C VAL A 389 -2.55 -36.74 -15.34
N ARG A 390 -2.44 -36.02 -16.47
CA ARG A 390 -1.38 -36.24 -17.45
C ARG A 390 -0.24 -35.28 -17.24
N ILE A 391 0.93 -35.78 -16.79
CA ILE A 391 2.14 -35.00 -16.56
C ILE A 391 3.31 -35.65 -17.33
N ASP A 392 3.97 -34.88 -18.19
CA ASP A 392 5.10 -35.33 -19.01
C ASP A 392 4.82 -36.62 -19.79
N GLY A 393 3.58 -36.78 -20.29
CA GLY A 393 3.15 -37.95 -21.06
C GLY A 393 2.82 -39.20 -20.21
N ARG A 394 2.90 -39.10 -18.89
CA ARG A 394 2.50 -40.16 -17.94
C ARG A 394 1.13 -39.84 -17.35
N GLU A 395 0.33 -40.87 -17.17
CA GLU A 395 -0.95 -40.80 -16.47
C GLU A 395 -0.73 -41.13 -14.98
N LEU A 396 -1.06 -40.17 -14.13
CA LEU A 396 -0.96 -40.31 -12.68
C LEU A 396 -2.37 -40.40 -12.10
N LEU A 397 -2.64 -41.51 -11.42
CA LEU A 397 -3.88 -41.65 -10.64
C LEU A 397 -3.63 -41.03 -9.26
N VAL A 398 -4.39 -39.99 -8.98
CA VAL A 398 -4.36 -39.29 -7.67
C VAL A 398 -5.55 -39.72 -6.87
N ARG A 399 -5.33 -40.00 -5.60
CA ARG A 399 -6.38 -40.33 -4.63
C ARG A 399 -6.39 -39.24 -3.57
N GLY A 400 -7.50 -39.13 -2.86
CA GLY A 400 -7.61 -38.18 -1.78
C GLY A 400 -8.43 -38.71 -0.61
N SER A 401 -8.12 -38.26 0.56
CA SER A 401 -8.85 -38.55 1.78
C SER A 401 -9.51 -37.25 2.29
N ILE A 402 -10.82 -37.30 2.57
CA ILE A 402 -11.58 -36.11 2.99
C ILE A 402 -12.15 -36.33 4.39
N GLY A 403 -12.01 -35.32 5.25
CA GLY A 403 -12.75 -35.20 6.49
C GLY A 403 -13.84 -34.14 6.36
N ILE A 404 -15.08 -34.51 6.66
CA ILE A 404 -16.24 -33.63 6.60
C ILE A 404 -16.64 -33.23 8.02
N VAL A 405 -16.83 -31.94 8.23
CA VAL A 405 -17.43 -31.36 9.44
C VAL A 405 -18.58 -30.47 9.02
N GLU A 406 -19.73 -30.68 9.62
CA GLU A 406 -20.91 -29.87 9.40
C GLU A 406 -21.55 -29.47 10.73
N GLY A 407 -22.42 -28.48 10.68
CA GLY A 407 -23.16 -28.06 11.86
C GLY A 407 -23.81 -26.70 11.76
N PRO A 408 -24.54 -26.30 12.79
CA PRO A 408 -25.10 -24.96 12.87
C PRO A 408 -24.00 -23.93 13.06
N ALA A 409 -24.19 -22.73 12.49
CA ALA A 409 -23.35 -21.59 12.74
C ALA A 409 -23.48 -21.10 14.19
N GLY A 410 -22.42 -20.55 14.75
CA GLY A 410 -22.43 -19.95 16.10
C GLY A 410 -22.02 -20.87 17.25
N GLU A 411 -21.93 -22.18 17.05
CA GLU A 411 -21.61 -23.13 18.12
C GLU A 411 -20.12 -23.42 18.29
N ARG A 412 -19.34 -23.34 17.21
CA ARG A 412 -17.92 -23.73 17.18
C ARG A 412 -17.04 -22.63 16.63
N GLY A 413 -15.80 -22.55 17.12
CA GLY A 413 -14.79 -21.63 16.57
C GLY A 413 -14.08 -22.21 15.34
N PRO A 414 -13.51 -21.35 14.46
CA PRO A 414 -12.83 -21.79 13.22
C PRO A 414 -11.72 -22.82 13.45
N ALA A 415 -10.90 -22.61 14.49
CA ALA A 415 -9.82 -23.51 14.83
C ALA A 415 -10.29 -24.89 15.29
N GLU A 416 -11.42 -24.95 15.97
CA GLU A 416 -12.03 -26.22 16.41
C GLU A 416 -12.61 -27.00 15.22
N VAL A 417 -13.34 -26.31 14.33
CA VAL A 417 -13.92 -26.88 13.11
C VAL A 417 -12.83 -27.46 12.22
N LEU A 418 -11.76 -26.69 11.98
CA LEU A 418 -10.64 -27.14 11.14
C LEU A 418 -9.92 -28.35 11.76
N ARG A 419 -9.68 -28.31 13.08
CA ARG A 419 -9.06 -29.42 13.80
C ARG A 419 -9.91 -30.71 13.73
N SER A 420 -11.23 -30.59 13.87
CA SER A 420 -12.14 -31.72 13.74
C SER A 420 -12.10 -32.30 12.32
N ALA A 421 -12.10 -31.44 11.29
CA ALA A 421 -12.00 -31.86 9.89
C ALA A 421 -10.67 -32.59 9.57
N ASP A 422 -9.55 -32.06 10.08
CA ASP A 422 -8.22 -32.68 9.94
C ASP A 422 -8.16 -34.07 10.60
N ILE A 423 -8.68 -34.20 11.83
CA ILE A 423 -8.77 -35.50 12.53
C ILE A 423 -9.63 -36.49 11.74
N THR A 424 -10.76 -36.04 11.24
CA THR A 424 -11.68 -36.84 10.44
C THR A 424 -11.03 -37.28 9.12
N MET A 425 -10.32 -36.40 8.43
CA MET A 425 -9.54 -36.69 7.22
C MET A 425 -8.45 -37.74 7.51
N TYR A 426 -7.72 -37.59 8.61
CA TYR A 426 -6.75 -38.60 9.03
C TYR A 426 -7.40 -39.96 9.29
N ARG A 427 -8.65 -40.00 9.81
CA ARG A 427 -9.43 -41.22 9.99
C ARG A 427 -9.74 -41.88 8.63
N ALA A 428 -10.17 -41.09 7.64
CA ALA A 428 -10.38 -41.56 6.27
C ALA A 428 -9.10 -42.16 5.67
N LYS A 429 -7.97 -41.48 5.84
CA LYS A 429 -6.65 -41.93 5.40
C LYS A 429 -6.21 -43.23 6.09
N SER A 430 -6.43 -43.35 7.41
CA SER A 430 -6.12 -44.54 8.20
C SER A 430 -6.99 -45.75 7.87
N ALA A 431 -8.20 -45.55 7.37
CA ALA A 431 -9.12 -46.59 6.94
C ALA A 431 -8.85 -47.13 5.50
N GLY A 432 -7.70 -46.71 4.90
CA GLY A 432 -7.28 -47.18 3.57
C GLY A 432 -7.23 -46.09 2.52
N GLY A 433 -7.59 -44.84 2.85
CA GLY A 433 -7.56 -43.67 1.94
C GLY A 433 -8.63 -43.72 0.86
N ASN A 434 -8.62 -42.79 -0.08
CA ASN A 434 -9.51 -42.67 -1.22
C ASN A 434 -11.00 -42.72 -0.82
N ARG A 435 -11.35 -41.98 0.21
CA ARG A 435 -12.74 -41.92 0.78
C ARG A 435 -12.93 -40.62 1.56
N TYR A 436 -14.17 -40.33 1.88
CA TYR A 436 -14.48 -39.35 2.90
C TYR A 436 -15.06 -39.98 4.16
N GLU A 437 -14.93 -39.30 5.26
CA GLU A 437 -15.53 -39.61 6.55
C GLU A 437 -16.20 -38.36 7.11
N VAL A 438 -17.34 -38.54 7.79
CA VAL A 438 -18.03 -37.45 8.48
C VAL A 438 -17.58 -37.40 9.95
N ALA A 439 -17.44 -36.24 10.52
CA ALA A 439 -16.99 -36.05 11.90
C ALA A 439 -17.99 -36.72 12.88
N ASP A 440 -17.40 -37.54 13.76
CA ASP A 440 -18.08 -38.20 14.87
C ASP A 440 -17.17 -38.05 16.11
N ALA A 441 -17.67 -37.37 17.12
CA ALA A 441 -16.89 -37.01 18.30
C ALA A 441 -16.26 -38.23 19.00
N GLU A 442 -16.99 -39.38 19.04
CA GLU A 442 -16.44 -40.62 19.65
C GLU A 442 -15.39 -41.27 18.75
N ALA A 443 -15.64 -41.30 17.43
CA ALA A 443 -14.70 -41.86 16.46
C ALA A 443 -13.43 -41.00 16.38
N ASP A 444 -13.54 -39.67 16.42
CA ASP A 444 -12.45 -38.74 16.42
C ASP A 444 -11.60 -38.85 17.68
N ALA A 445 -12.19 -38.96 18.86
CA ALA A 445 -11.48 -39.21 20.12
C ALA A 445 -10.67 -40.51 20.06
N ARG A 446 -11.26 -41.58 19.48
CA ARG A 446 -10.55 -42.86 19.25
C ARG A 446 -9.39 -42.70 18.26
N ALA A 447 -9.59 -41.91 17.19
CA ALA A 447 -8.53 -41.68 16.19
C ALA A 447 -7.35 -40.85 16.77
N ILE A 448 -7.61 -39.83 17.58
CA ILE A 448 -6.59 -39.05 18.29
C ILE A 448 -5.77 -39.95 19.18
N THR A 449 -6.45 -40.78 20.00
CA THR A 449 -5.78 -41.75 20.89
C THR A 449 -4.88 -42.70 20.09
N ARG A 450 -5.41 -43.24 18.98
CA ARG A 450 -4.68 -44.15 18.10
C ARG A 450 -3.44 -43.51 17.50
N HIS A 451 -3.56 -42.26 17.04
CA HIS A 451 -2.42 -41.50 16.50
C HIS A 451 -1.33 -41.26 17.58
N GLY A 452 -1.76 -40.84 18.77
CA GLY A 452 -0.86 -40.64 19.90
C GLY A 452 -0.06 -41.92 20.26
N LEU A 453 -0.79 -43.05 20.30
CA LEU A 453 -0.15 -44.37 20.55
C LEU A 453 0.82 -44.75 19.43
N THR A 454 0.47 -44.53 18.16
CA THR A 454 1.35 -44.83 17.00
C THR A 454 2.66 -44.04 17.09
N THR A 455 2.58 -42.76 17.45
CA THR A 455 3.77 -41.89 17.59
C THR A 455 4.63 -42.25 18.81
N ALA A 456 4.01 -42.71 19.91
CA ALA A 456 4.70 -43.05 21.13
C ALA A 456 5.39 -44.45 21.07
N LEU A 457 4.86 -45.37 20.25
CA LEU A 457 5.23 -46.78 20.19
C LEU A 457 6.74 -47.03 19.93
N PRO A 458 7.43 -46.36 18.98
CA PRO A 458 8.86 -46.60 18.74
C PRO A 458 9.72 -46.37 19.98
N ALA A 459 9.47 -45.28 20.69
CA ALA A 459 10.24 -44.89 21.87
C ALA A 459 9.85 -45.71 23.13
N ALA A 460 8.65 -46.29 23.15
CA ALA A 460 8.17 -47.07 24.28
C ALA A 460 8.99 -48.36 24.52
N LEU A 461 9.45 -49.00 23.44
CA LEU A 461 10.30 -50.19 23.54
C LEU A 461 11.65 -49.83 24.17
N ASP A 462 12.29 -48.75 23.73
CA ASP A 462 13.57 -48.27 24.24
C ASP A 462 13.48 -47.81 25.72
N ARG A 463 12.33 -47.22 26.11
CA ARG A 463 12.08 -46.77 27.48
C ARG A 463 11.68 -47.88 28.44
N GLY A 464 11.49 -49.11 27.96
CA GLY A 464 11.10 -50.26 28.79
C GLY A 464 9.65 -50.15 29.32
N GLU A 465 8.75 -49.55 28.55
CA GLU A 465 7.36 -49.38 28.94
C GLU A 465 6.51 -50.66 28.73
N PHE A 466 7.09 -51.73 28.15
CA PHE A 466 6.41 -52.99 27.97
C PHE A 466 6.73 -53.95 29.12
N PHE A 467 5.73 -54.72 29.49
CA PHE A 467 5.89 -55.84 30.44
C PHE A 467 4.99 -57.00 30.02
N ILE A 468 5.22 -58.16 30.63
CA ILE A 468 4.48 -59.39 30.31
C ILE A 468 3.69 -59.82 31.53
N GLU A 469 2.41 -60.05 31.32
CA GLU A 469 1.55 -60.79 32.24
C GLU A 469 1.52 -62.26 31.81
N TYR A 470 1.52 -63.16 32.76
CA TYR A 470 1.50 -64.58 32.50
C TYR A 470 0.19 -65.19 32.97
N GLN A 471 -0.61 -65.74 32.06
CA GLN A 471 -1.88 -66.41 32.36
C GLN A 471 -1.63 -67.92 32.48
N PRO A 472 -1.91 -68.57 33.66
CA PRO A 472 -1.61 -69.99 33.85
C PRO A 472 -2.50 -70.88 32.97
N LEU A 473 -1.86 -71.87 32.36
CA LEU A 473 -2.51 -72.95 31.59
C LEU A 473 -2.67 -74.17 32.47
N VAL A 474 -3.87 -74.56 32.76
CA VAL A 474 -4.22 -75.63 33.71
C VAL A 474 -4.76 -76.85 32.99
N HIS A 475 -4.21 -78.03 33.33
CA HIS A 475 -4.74 -79.27 32.80
C HIS A 475 -6.08 -79.66 33.47
N LEU A 476 -7.15 -79.76 32.64
CA LEU A 476 -8.52 -79.90 33.14
C LEU A 476 -8.80 -81.20 33.96
N GLY A 477 -7.99 -82.25 33.75
CA GLY A 477 -8.21 -83.54 34.42
C GLY A 477 -7.71 -83.62 35.87
N ASP A 478 -6.62 -82.89 36.18
CA ASP A 478 -5.96 -82.97 37.50
C ASP A 478 -5.74 -81.60 38.17
N GLY A 479 -6.11 -80.53 37.52
CA GLY A 479 -5.95 -79.17 38.05
C GLY A 479 -4.53 -78.67 38.13
N THR A 480 -3.55 -79.37 37.53
CA THR A 480 -2.14 -78.98 37.57
C THR A 480 -1.82 -77.87 36.55
N VAL A 481 -0.98 -76.93 36.94
CA VAL A 481 -0.42 -75.92 36.02
C VAL A 481 0.60 -76.61 35.10
N ARG A 482 0.40 -76.50 33.79
CA ARG A 482 1.28 -77.09 32.76
C ARG A 482 2.13 -76.04 32.03
N GLY A 483 1.80 -74.78 32.20
CA GLY A 483 2.51 -73.66 31.55
C GLY A 483 1.81 -72.34 31.81
N ALA A 484 2.14 -71.32 31.01
CA ALA A 484 1.53 -70.05 31.03
C ALA A 484 1.55 -69.42 29.63
N GLU A 485 0.50 -68.67 29.28
CA GLU A 485 0.49 -67.80 28.11
C GLU A 485 1.13 -66.43 28.47
N ALA A 486 2.03 -65.96 27.62
CA ALA A 486 2.67 -64.67 27.76
C ALA A 486 1.86 -63.60 27.05
N LEU A 487 1.30 -62.71 27.84
CA LEU A 487 0.45 -61.59 27.36
C LEU A 487 1.16 -60.28 27.54
N VAL A 488 1.62 -59.66 26.44
CA VAL A 488 2.28 -58.38 26.48
C VAL A 488 1.31 -57.23 26.87
N ARG A 489 1.80 -56.30 27.69
CA ARG A 489 1.09 -55.10 28.14
C ARG A 489 1.99 -53.91 27.92
N TRP A 490 1.36 -52.77 27.64
CA TRP A 490 2.07 -51.49 27.53
C TRP A 490 1.68 -50.60 28.70
N LEU A 491 2.61 -50.26 29.57
CA LEU A 491 2.42 -49.26 30.63
C LEU A 491 2.63 -47.88 30.04
N HIS A 492 1.58 -47.33 29.46
CA HIS A 492 1.65 -46.02 28.82
C HIS A 492 1.57 -44.91 29.87
N PRO A 493 2.45 -43.85 29.81
CA PRO A 493 2.52 -42.79 30.84
C PRO A 493 1.20 -42.06 31.07
N GLN A 494 0.35 -41.89 30.03
CA GLN A 494 -0.90 -41.15 30.11
C GLN A 494 -2.14 -42.06 30.14
N HIS A 495 -2.07 -43.26 29.60
CA HIS A 495 -3.23 -44.13 29.42
C HIS A 495 -3.23 -45.33 30.35
N GLY A 496 -2.22 -45.45 31.25
CA GLY A 496 -2.07 -46.59 32.13
C GLY A 496 -1.72 -47.89 31.39
N VAL A 497 -2.20 -49.02 31.89
CA VAL A 497 -1.94 -50.35 31.28
C VAL A 497 -2.86 -50.54 30.07
N LEU A 498 -2.25 -50.70 28.89
CA LEU A 498 -2.95 -50.97 27.63
C LEU A 498 -2.84 -52.46 27.28
N GLY A 499 -3.97 -53.04 26.86
CA GLY A 499 -4.03 -54.40 26.30
C GLY A 499 -3.51 -54.45 24.86
N PRO A 500 -3.17 -55.68 24.39
CA PRO A 500 -2.62 -55.91 23.05
C PRO A 500 -3.51 -55.45 21.92
N ASP A 501 -4.82 -55.51 22.07
CA ASP A 501 -5.84 -55.04 21.14
C ASP A 501 -5.68 -53.55 20.75
N ARG A 502 -5.07 -52.75 21.66
CA ARG A 502 -4.91 -51.31 21.46
C ARG A 502 -3.63 -50.95 20.68
N PHE A 503 -2.55 -51.74 20.74
CA PHE A 503 -1.27 -51.38 20.15
C PHE A 503 -0.67 -52.42 19.18
N ILE A 504 -1.04 -53.72 19.25
CA ILE A 504 -0.54 -54.72 18.30
C ILE A 504 -0.87 -54.38 16.84
N PRO A 505 -2.12 -53.97 16.50
CA PRO A 505 -2.41 -53.53 15.11
C PRO A 505 -1.59 -52.31 14.67
N LEU A 506 -1.16 -51.45 15.61
CA LEU A 506 -0.28 -50.33 15.33
C LEU A 506 1.15 -50.78 15.08
N ALA A 507 1.65 -51.71 15.90
CA ALA A 507 2.97 -52.28 15.76
C ALA A 507 3.13 -53.05 14.43
N GLU A 508 2.08 -53.76 14.00
CA GLU A 508 2.05 -54.46 12.70
C GLU A 508 2.16 -53.49 11.52
N ARG A 509 1.35 -52.42 11.48
CA ARG A 509 1.38 -51.40 10.40
C ARG A 509 2.70 -50.65 10.33
N THR A 510 3.37 -50.45 11.45
CA THR A 510 4.64 -49.70 11.53
C THR A 510 5.86 -50.60 11.39
N GLY A 511 5.70 -51.94 11.35
CA GLY A 511 6.78 -52.93 11.34
C GLY A 511 7.44 -53.13 12.72
N LEU A 512 7.02 -52.39 13.75
CA LEU A 512 7.56 -52.50 15.11
C LEU A 512 7.17 -53.79 15.81
N ILE A 513 6.20 -54.54 15.24
CA ILE A 513 5.84 -55.86 15.76
C ILE A 513 7.02 -56.85 15.74
N VAL A 514 7.97 -56.69 14.83
CA VAL A 514 9.16 -57.57 14.75
C VAL A 514 10.10 -57.36 15.95
N PRO A 515 10.63 -56.16 16.23
CA PRO A 515 11.46 -55.93 17.41
C PRO A 515 10.71 -56.14 18.73
N LEU A 516 9.42 -55.80 18.81
CA LEU A 516 8.59 -56.03 19.98
C LEU A 516 8.39 -57.51 20.24
N GLY A 517 8.05 -58.28 19.21
CA GLY A 517 7.85 -59.73 19.32
C GLY A 517 9.15 -60.48 19.69
N ARG A 518 10.29 -60.05 19.15
CA ARG A 518 11.60 -60.59 19.60
C ARG A 518 11.83 -60.33 21.09
N TRP A 519 11.53 -59.11 21.57
CA TRP A 519 11.64 -58.78 22.98
C TRP A 519 10.70 -59.64 23.85
N VAL A 520 9.43 -59.79 23.44
CA VAL A 520 8.44 -60.64 24.12
C VAL A 520 8.94 -62.08 24.23
N LEU A 521 9.43 -62.64 23.12
CA LEU A 521 9.96 -64.00 23.08
C LEU A 521 11.17 -64.18 24.04
N GLU A 522 12.11 -63.23 24.02
CA GLU A 522 13.30 -63.28 24.91
C GLU A 522 12.93 -63.23 26.40
N GLN A 523 11.97 -62.32 26.77
CA GLN A 523 11.52 -62.24 28.16
C GLN A 523 10.76 -63.50 28.58
N SER A 524 9.90 -64.04 27.71
CA SER A 524 9.08 -65.22 28.00
C SER A 524 9.94 -66.49 28.17
N VAL A 525 10.88 -66.67 27.27
CA VAL A 525 11.80 -67.81 27.33
C VAL A 525 12.67 -67.71 28.59
N ARG A 526 13.18 -66.54 28.94
CA ARG A 526 13.97 -66.37 30.18
C ARG A 526 13.12 -66.68 31.43
N GLN A 527 11.86 -66.19 31.46
CA GLN A 527 10.95 -66.43 32.59
C GLN A 527 10.59 -67.92 32.73
N ALA A 528 10.34 -68.60 31.60
CA ALA A 528 10.09 -70.04 31.60
C ALA A 528 11.31 -70.86 32.19
N ARG A 529 12.54 -70.49 31.82
CA ARG A 529 13.74 -71.09 32.36
C ARG A 529 13.87 -70.87 33.86
N GLU A 530 13.57 -69.64 34.36
CA GLU A 530 13.58 -69.36 35.81
C GLU A 530 12.55 -70.22 36.56
N TRP A 531 11.36 -70.43 36.02
CA TRP A 531 10.36 -71.30 36.61
C TRP A 531 10.80 -72.73 36.68
N GLN A 532 11.41 -73.30 35.63
CA GLN A 532 11.94 -74.61 35.61
C GLN A 532 13.03 -74.81 36.68
N GLN A 533 13.95 -73.87 36.85
CA GLN A 533 14.97 -73.89 37.86
C GLN A 533 14.40 -73.85 39.28
N ARG A 534 13.35 -73.13 39.54
CA ARG A 534 12.72 -73.00 40.87
C ARG A 534 11.83 -74.18 41.24
N HIS A 535 11.29 -74.91 40.25
CA HIS A 535 10.29 -75.96 40.48
C HIS A 535 10.94 -77.37 40.62
N GLY A 536 12.25 -77.50 40.56
CA GLY A 536 12.97 -78.71 40.90
C GLY A 536 12.56 -79.99 40.17
N GLY A 537 12.19 -79.93 38.90
CA GLY A 537 11.97 -81.09 38.05
C GLY A 537 10.56 -81.73 38.04
N ARG A 538 9.52 -81.04 38.48
CA ARG A 538 8.12 -81.53 38.36
C ARG A 538 7.52 -81.29 36.94
N GLY A 539 8.22 -81.70 35.90
CA GLY A 539 7.85 -81.58 34.49
C GLY A 539 8.15 -80.21 33.89
N PRO A 540 8.35 -80.10 32.57
CA PRO A 540 8.63 -78.85 31.92
C PRO A 540 7.38 -77.95 31.93
N LEU A 541 7.49 -76.77 32.58
CA LEU A 541 6.48 -75.73 32.40
C LEU A 541 6.70 -75.15 31.02
N ARG A 542 5.63 -75.10 30.19
CA ARG A 542 5.63 -74.51 28.86
C ARG A 542 5.29 -73.03 28.93
N VAL A 543 5.85 -72.27 28.03
CA VAL A 543 5.42 -70.89 27.79
C VAL A 543 4.85 -70.78 26.39
N ASN A 544 3.61 -70.23 26.31
CA ASN A 544 2.96 -69.92 25.04
C ASN A 544 3.17 -68.47 24.71
N VAL A 545 3.60 -68.15 23.47
CA VAL A 545 3.85 -66.82 22.97
C VAL A 545 3.08 -66.60 21.67
N ASN A 546 2.28 -65.56 21.62
CA ASN A 546 1.53 -65.16 20.44
C ASN A 546 2.46 -64.62 19.35
N LEU A 547 2.24 -65.05 18.10
CA LEU A 547 3.03 -64.67 16.93
C LEU A 547 2.12 -63.98 15.88
N SER A 548 2.48 -62.78 15.51
CA SER A 548 1.77 -62.01 14.48
C SER A 548 2.07 -62.52 13.06
N PRO A 549 1.11 -62.46 12.12
CA PRO A 549 1.33 -62.78 10.70
C PRO A 549 2.52 -62.01 10.08
N CYS A 550 2.71 -60.76 10.46
CA CYS A 550 3.84 -59.96 9.99
C CYS A 550 5.21 -60.53 10.44
N GLN A 551 5.27 -61.21 11.59
CA GLN A 551 6.49 -61.82 12.06
C GLN A 551 6.80 -63.12 11.29
N LEU A 552 5.80 -63.86 10.81
CA LEU A 552 6.00 -65.05 9.99
C LEU A 552 6.73 -64.76 8.68
N THR A 553 6.55 -63.59 8.14
CA THR A 553 7.20 -63.15 6.90
C THR A 553 8.65 -62.65 7.15
N HIS A 554 9.07 -62.48 8.42
CA HIS A 554 10.39 -61.95 8.73
C HIS A 554 11.46 -63.02 8.57
N PRO A 555 12.50 -62.80 7.73
CA PRO A 555 13.51 -63.82 7.42
C PRO A 555 14.30 -64.30 8.64
N GLY A 556 14.43 -63.48 9.68
CA GLY A 556 15.18 -63.76 10.90
C GLY A 556 14.44 -64.57 11.95
N LEU A 557 13.10 -64.82 11.81
CA LEU A 557 12.29 -65.44 12.87
C LEU A 557 12.85 -66.72 13.41
N VAL A 558 13.23 -67.65 12.56
CA VAL A 558 13.78 -68.99 12.97
C VAL A 558 15.12 -68.84 13.70
N GLN A 559 16.02 -68.04 13.15
CA GLN A 559 17.33 -67.81 13.72
C GLN A 559 17.23 -67.08 15.09
N ASP A 560 16.43 -66.04 15.19
CA ASP A 560 16.22 -65.34 16.45
C ASP A 560 15.64 -66.23 17.53
N THR A 561 14.69 -67.09 17.18
CA THR A 561 14.08 -68.05 18.12
C THR A 561 15.10 -69.05 18.65
N VAL A 562 15.93 -69.61 17.77
CA VAL A 562 16.98 -70.56 18.15
C VAL A 562 18.02 -69.87 19.06
N GLU A 563 18.52 -68.68 18.67
CA GLU A 563 19.51 -67.98 19.49
C GLU A 563 18.96 -67.58 20.88
N ILE A 564 17.69 -67.25 21.00
CA ILE A 564 17.07 -66.96 22.29
C ILE A 564 16.96 -68.19 23.17
N LEU A 565 16.54 -69.35 22.62
CA LEU A 565 16.44 -70.61 23.34
C LEU A 565 17.82 -71.08 23.82
N GLU A 566 18.81 -71.04 22.93
CA GLU A 566 20.21 -71.48 23.27
C GLU A 566 20.80 -70.59 24.36
N ARG A 567 20.64 -69.27 24.26
CA ARG A 567 21.15 -68.32 25.24
C ARG A 567 20.53 -68.49 26.63
N ALA A 568 19.22 -68.78 26.67
CA ALA A 568 18.52 -69.05 27.93
C ALA A 568 18.72 -70.47 28.48
N GLY A 569 19.15 -71.43 27.66
CA GLY A 569 19.25 -72.82 27.99
C GLY A 569 17.86 -73.44 28.23
N LEU A 570 16.86 -73.07 27.48
CA LEU A 570 15.51 -73.64 27.53
C LEU A 570 15.35 -74.68 26.41
N GLU A 571 14.83 -75.82 26.75
CA GLU A 571 14.56 -76.89 25.77
C GLU A 571 13.45 -76.44 24.80
N PRO A 572 13.56 -76.74 23.50
CA PRO A 572 12.59 -76.32 22.49
C PRO A 572 11.16 -76.73 22.78
N ASP A 573 10.92 -77.89 23.37
CA ASP A 573 9.57 -78.39 23.70
C ASP A 573 8.87 -77.63 24.83
N ALA A 574 9.61 -76.75 25.53
CA ALA A 574 9.08 -75.89 26.55
C ALA A 574 8.49 -74.56 25.96
N LEU A 575 8.75 -74.23 24.68
CA LEU A 575 8.20 -73.09 23.96
C LEU A 575 7.07 -73.53 23.04
N CYS A 576 5.95 -72.83 23.13
CA CYS A 576 4.81 -72.95 22.21
C CYS A 576 4.57 -71.61 21.53
N LEU A 577 4.59 -71.58 20.19
CA LEU A 577 4.23 -70.38 19.41
C LEU A 577 2.79 -70.48 18.93
N GLU A 578 1.97 -69.51 19.29
CA GLU A 578 0.57 -69.46 18.94
C GLU A 578 0.32 -68.53 17.76
N VAL A 579 -0.33 -69.03 16.72
CA VAL A 579 -0.71 -68.29 15.53
C VAL A 579 -2.23 -68.40 15.38
N THR A 580 -2.88 -67.28 15.09
CA THR A 580 -4.37 -67.28 14.92
C THR A 580 -4.76 -67.98 13.63
N GLU A 581 -5.91 -68.70 13.66
CA GLU A 581 -6.51 -69.35 12.48
C GLU A 581 -6.64 -68.43 11.27
N SER A 582 -7.06 -67.16 11.51
CA SER A 582 -7.19 -66.14 10.47
C SER A 582 -5.89 -65.81 9.74
N ALA A 583 -4.74 -65.96 10.41
CA ALA A 583 -3.43 -65.73 9.84
C ALA A 583 -2.98 -66.89 8.90
N LEU A 584 -3.58 -68.03 9.03
CA LEU A 584 -3.29 -69.26 8.26
C LEU A 584 -4.24 -69.50 7.11
N ILE A 585 -5.44 -68.90 7.14
CA ILE A 585 -6.43 -69.02 6.07
C ILE A 585 -5.95 -68.26 4.83
N GLY A 586 -5.65 -68.98 3.76
CA GLY A 586 -5.13 -68.42 2.50
C GLY A 586 -3.65 -68.13 2.48
N ALA A 587 -2.89 -68.59 3.51
CA ALA A 587 -1.44 -68.44 3.53
C ALA A 587 -0.76 -69.33 2.45
N ASP A 588 0.14 -68.76 1.67
CA ASP A 588 0.96 -69.48 0.73
C ASP A 588 1.92 -70.42 1.49
N ASP A 589 2.33 -71.53 0.83
CA ASP A 589 3.25 -72.52 1.39
C ASP A 589 4.57 -71.92 1.91
N ASP A 590 4.97 -70.77 1.33
CA ASP A 590 6.15 -70.00 1.75
C ASP A 590 5.97 -69.39 3.15
N LEU A 591 4.78 -69.01 3.54
CA LEU A 591 4.49 -68.39 4.85
C LEU A 591 4.54 -69.46 5.97
N LEU A 592 4.26 -70.72 5.65
CA LEU A 592 4.30 -71.85 6.60
C LEU A 592 5.67 -72.47 6.78
N LYS A 593 6.65 -72.19 5.91
CA LYS A 593 8.00 -72.72 5.99
C LYS A 593 8.69 -72.44 7.31
N PRO A 594 8.70 -71.20 7.86
CA PRO A 594 9.34 -70.96 9.16
C PRO A 594 8.72 -71.78 10.31
N LEU A 595 7.37 -71.91 10.33
CA LEU A 595 6.68 -72.69 11.36
C LEU A 595 7.02 -74.17 11.27
N ARG A 596 7.09 -74.79 10.09
CA ARG A 596 7.48 -76.18 9.88
C ARG A 596 8.89 -76.38 10.38
N ARG A 597 9.80 -75.48 10.10
CA ARG A 597 11.19 -75.56 10.53
C ARG A 597 11.35 -75.47 12.06
N LEU A 598 10.56 -74.60 12.70
CA LEU A 598 10.53 -74.52 14.17
C LEU A 598 9.92 -75.81 14.80
N ALA A 599 8.87 -76.33 14.19
CA ALA A 599 8.29 -77.66 14.65
C ALA A 599 9.25 -78.81 14.51
N GLU A 600 10.05 -78.90 13.43
CA GLU A 600 11.11 -79.92 13.25
C GLU A 600 12.17 -79.81 14.34
N MET A 601 12.40 -78.64 14.93
CA MET A 601 13.32 -78.39 16.03
C MET A 601 12.73 -78.71 17.42
N GLY A 602 11.46 -79.13 17.47
CA GLY A 602 10.76 -79.50 18.70
C GLY A 602 9.94 -78.39 19.33
N ILE A 603 9.86 -77.18 18.70
CA ILE A 603 9.07 -76.10 19.20
C ILE A 603 7.59 -76.40 18.84
N VAL A 604 6.70 -76.40 19.83
CA VAL A 604 5.30 -76.69 19.62
C VAL A 604 4.62 -75.45 18.97
N SER A 605 3.86 -75.64 17.92
CA SER A 605 3.05 -74.59 17.27
C SER A 605 1.61 -74.98 17.36
N LEU A 606 0.79 -74.02 17.81
CA LEU A 606 -0.69 -74.13 17.84
C LEU A 606 -1.29 -73.12 16.86
N ALA A 607 -2.33 -73.51 16.14
CA ALA A 607 -3.09 -72.66 15.24
C ALA A 607 -4.50 -72.45 15.78
#